data_eb20c99371d339d70eaac7c773a66ac3
#
_entry.id   eb20c99371d339d70eaac7c773a66ac3
#
_cell.length_a   1.000
_cell.length_b   1.000
_cell.length_c   1.000
_cell.angle_alpha   90.00
_cell.angle_beta   90.00
_cell.angle_gamma   90.00
#
_symmetry.space_group_name_H-M   'P 1'
#
loop_
_entity.id
_entity.type
_entity.pdbx_description
1 polymer ?
#
loop_
_entity_poly.entity_id
_entity_poly.type
_entity_poly.pdbx_seq_one_letter_code
_entity_poly.pdbx_strand_id
1 'polypeptide(L)'
;MKNSTKRTQNEGALSALLSATKGLFLLSAFCFLLSSCQQEDDFVPQEQEINLNITVGGVQTRVNTLEGGDVWENGDELYFCRVSKDNQWAEYSLTATVADEVTTWTPDNKLFWDDNGEHKLVVSYPVTGYVWDTWYVPEDQSTLPNLKKADHMNAMWKGTPTTETINFNLKHRMLMVTVTYTFASEFEPTADITPEVYSNTEYIFFDVNTLERRDVAWEEGDDIWVKAYKHEEVDAEGNVVAKKFTAIVSPDAYAAGDEFIRVTIGDQVLTAKMQEDITFAEGTHYTFDLKVGKDVLTIEQVSMNDSDSPFGDGWNNEEDLN
;
A
#
# COMPACT_ATOMS: atom_id res chain seq x y z
N MET A 1 -34.68 -76.07 -68.54
CA MET A 1 -34.23 -74.75 -68.99
C MET A 1 -34.38 -73.76 -67.85
N LYS A 2 -33.30 -73.03 -67.49
CA LYS A 2 -33.25 -71.85 -66.66
C LYS A 2 -33.82 -71.90 -65.23
N ASN A 3 -32.98 -72.13 -64.26
CA ASN A 3 -32.88 -71.26 -63.09
C ASN A 3 -31.78 -71.76 -62.15
N SER A 4 -30.60 -71.30 -62.36
CA SER A 4 -29.52 -71.44 -61.41
C SER A 4 -28.57 -70.25 -61.65
N THR A 5 -28.75 -69.16 -60.94
CA THR A 5 -27.74 -68.12 -60.77
C THR A 5 -28.34 -66.91 -59.96
N LYS A 6 -28.78 -67.09 -58.73
CA LYS A 6 -29.10 -65.95 -57.85
C LYS A 6 -28.87 -66.20 -56.35
N ARG A 7 -27.98 -67.17 -56.02
CA ARG A 7 -27.84 -67.49 -54.57
C ARG A 7 -26.45 -67.21 -53.99
N THR A 8 -25.50 -66.74 -54.82
CA THR A 8 -24.13 -66.52 -54.36
C THR A 8 -23.70 -65.06 -54.15
N GLN A 9 -24.58 -64.07 -54.41
CA GLN A 9 -24.22 -62.69 -54.23
C GLN A 9 -24.66 -62.11 -52.87
N ASN A 10 -25.52 -62.78 -52.14
CA ASN A 10 -26.01 -62.26 -50.82
C ASN A 10 -25.15 -62.66 -49.61
N GLU A 11 -24.39 -63.71 -49.69
CA GLU A 11 -23.52 -64.14 -48.60
C GLU A 11 -22.24 -63.30 -48.44
N GLY A 12 -21.69 -62.81 -49.56
CA GLY A 12 -20.55 -61.90 -49.52
C GLY A 12 -20.83 -60.51 -49.00
N ALA A 13 -22.03 -60.00 -49.22
CA ALA A 13 -22.45 -58.70 -48.73
C ALA A 13 -22.71 -58.69 -47.23
N LEU A 14 -23.22 -59.81 -46.69
CA LEU A 14 -23.52 -59.88 -45.22
C LEU A 14 -22.28 -60.05 -44.38
N SER A 15 -21.24 -60.78 -44.93
CA SER A 15 -19.96 -60.89 -44.20
C SER A 15 -19.16 -59.60 -44.22
N ALA A 16 -19.22 -58.79 -45.29
CA ALA A 16 -18.56 -57.50 -45.40
C ALA A 16 -19.25 -56.45 -44.43
N LEU A 17 -20.56 -56.46 -44.29
CA LEU A 17 -21.27 -55.60 -43.38
C LEU A 17 -20.98 -55.94 -41.90
N LEU A 18 -20.89 -57.20 -41.53
CA LEU A 18 -20.57 -57.65 -40.17
C LEU A 18 -19.11 -57.35 -39.81
N SER A 19 -18.18 -57.31 -40.75
CA SER A 19 -16.76 -56.91 -40.53
C SER A 19 -16.63 -55.40 -40.36
N ALA A 20 -17.38 -54.62 -41.14
CA ALA A 20 -17.36 -53.16 -41.06
C ALA A 20 -17.98 -52.64 -39.72
N THR A 21 -19.07 -53.29 -39.24
CA THR A 21 -19.68 -52.92 -37.96
C THR A 21 -18.80 -53.27 -36.77
N LYS A 22 -18.05 -54.37 -36.78
CA LYS A 22 -17.09 -54.69 -35.71
C LYS A 22 -15.92 -53.73 -35.67
N GLY A 23 -15.40 -53.25 -36.81
CA GLY A 23 -14.35 -52.23 -36.87
C GLY A 23 -14.82 -50.88 -36.37
N LEU A 24 -16.06 -50.50 -36.71
CA LEU A 24 -16.62 -49.23 -36.29
C LEU A 24 -16.92 -49.20 -34.76
N PHE A 25 -17.35 -50.34 -34.18
CA PHE A 25 -17.60 -50.46 -32.75
C PHE A 25 -16.28 -50.39 -31.93
N LEU A 26 -15.20 -51.00 -32.43
CA LEU A 26 -13.88 -50.92 -31.81
C LEU A 26 -13.27 -49.52 -31.89
N LEU A 27 -13.49 -48.79 -33.00
CA LEU A 27 -13.02 -47.40 -33.12
C LEU A 27 -13.80 -46.45 -32.24
N SER A 28 -15.11 -46.60 -32.09
CA SER A 28 -15.92 -45.78 -31.17
C SER A 28 -15.60 -46.07 -29.71
N ALA A 29 -15.34 -47.32 -29.31
CA ALA A 29 -14.94 -47.65 -27.96
C ALA A 29 -13.54 -47.10 -27.61
N PHE A 30 -12.63 -47.01 -28.59
CA PHE A 30 -11.30 -46.43 -28.41
C PHE A 30 -11.35 -44.87 -28.29
N CYS A 31 -12.26 -44.20 -29.01
CA CYS A 31 -12.49 -42.76 -28.84
C CYS A 31 -13.10 -42.42 -27.51
N PHE A 32 -13.93 -43.27 -26.92
CA PHE A 32 -14.45 -43.03 -25.54
C PHE A 32 -13.42 -43.25 -24.44
N LEU A 33 -12.38 -44.03 -24.70
CA LEU A 33 -11.29 -44.21 -23.73
C LEU A 33 -10.24 -43.12 -23.78
N LEU A 34 -10.18 -42.32 -24.84
CA LEU A 34 -9.27 -41.17 -24.94
C LEU A 34 -9.89 -39.86 -24.46
N SER A 35 -11.21 -39.80 -24.28
CA SER A 35 -11.89 -38.64 -23.70
C SER A 35 -12.05 -38.69 -22.15
N SER A 36 -11.47 -39.71 -21.51
CA SER A 36 -11.58 -39.94 -20.06
C SER A 36 -10.34 -39.51 -19.26
N CYS A 37 -9.44 -38.74 -19.87
CA CYS A 37 -8.29 -38.20 -19.14
C CYS A 37 -8.05 -36.74 -19.51
N GLN A 38 -9.01 -35.91 -19.24
CA GLN A 38 -8.83 -34.56 -18.75
C GLN A 38 -9.87 -34.38 -17.64
N GLN A 39 -9.67 -35.08 -16.55
CA GLN A 39 -10.02 -34.50 -15.29
C GLN A 39 -8.99 -33.38 -15.14
N GLU A 40 -9.32 -32.19 -15.65
CA GLU A 40 -8.84 -30.98 -15.02
C GLU A 40 -9.18 -31.24 -13.55
N ASP A 41 -8.16 -31.28 -12.70
CA ASP A 41 -8.39 -31.21 -11.27
C ASP A 41 -9.30 -29.99 -11.10
N ASP A 42 -10.56 -30.24 -10.77
CA ASP A 42 -11.50 -29.17 -10.48
C ASP A 42 -10.88 -28.44 -9.29
N PHE A 43 -10.12 -27.39 -9.60
CA PHE A 43 -9.60 -26.48 -8.59
C PHE A 43 -10.82 -26.02 -7.81
N VAL A 44 -10.84 -26.31 -6.52
CA VAL A 44 -11.87 -25.85 -5.62
C VAL A 44 -11.30 -24.63 -4.89
N PRO A 45 -11.51 -23.40 -5.41
CA PRO A 45 -10.89 -22.18 -4.89
C PRO A 45 -11.17 -21.97 -3.41
N GLN A 46 -12.31 -22.41 -2.95
CA GLN A 46 -12.76 -22.26 -1.55
C GLN A 46 -11.94 -23.06 -0.53
N GLU A 47 -11.06 -23.94 -0.96
CA GLU A 47 -10.20 -24.74 -0.07
C GLU A 47 -8.73 -24.27 -0.08
N GLN A 48 -8.33 -23.47 -1.08
CA GLN A 48 -6.97 -22.98 -1.16
C GLN A 48 -6.83 -21.61 -0.47
N GLU A 49 -6.14 -21.61 0.65
CA GLU A 49 -5.84 -20.40 1.42
C GLU A 49 -4.79 -19.53 0.70
N ILE A 50 -4.91 -18.22 0.86
CA ILE A 50 -3.93 -17.23 0.40
C ILE A 50 -2.92 -17.03 1.53
N ASN A 51 -1.66 -17.37 1.28
CA ASN A 51 -0.56 -17.15 2.20
C ASN A 51 0.11 -15.81 1.93
N LEU A 52 0.27 -14.98 2.95
CA LEU A 52 0.80 -13.63 2.84
C LEU A 52 2.06 -13.44 3.67
N ASN A 53 2.98 -12.63 3.16
CA ASN A 53 4.06 -12.00 3.90
C ASN A 53 4.06 -10.51 3.57
N ILE A 54 4.08 -9.63 4.57
CA ILE A 54 3.94 -8.20 4.40
C ILE A 54 5.13 -7.50 5.06
N THR A 55 5.83 -6.68 4.27
CA THR A 55 7.00 -5.91 4.69
C THR A 55 6.80 -4.44 4.33
N VAL A 56 7.61 -3.55 4.89
CA VAL A 56 7.70 -2.14 4.51
C VAL A 56 9.12 -1.86 4.05
N GLY A 57 9.30 -1.22 2.89
CA GLY A 57 10.62 -0.86 2.38
C GLY A 57 11.58 -2.04 2.17
N GLY A 58 11.07 -3.26 1.91
CA GLY A 58 11.90 -4.45 1.68
C GLY A 58 12.52 -5.08 2.93
N VAL A 59 12.33 -4.50 4.10
CA VAL A 59 12.75 -5.04 5.39
C VAL A 59 11.53 -5.60 6.12
N GLN A 60 11.66 -6.70 6.87
CA GLN A 60 10.57 -7.23 7.70
C GLN A 60 10.36 -6.33 8.93
N THR A 61 9.91 -5.12 8.71
CA THR A 61 9.59 -4.12 9.72
C THR A 61 8.95 -2.95 8.98
N ARG A 62 8.02 -2.13 9.41
CA ARG A 62 7.91 -1.46 10.68
C ARG A 62 7.11 -0.18 10.50
N VAL A 63 6.07 0.01 11.24
CA VAL A 63 5.49 1.31 11.54
C VAL A 63 5.95 1.68 12.93
N ASN A 64 6.59 2.76 13.08
CA ASN A 64 7.55 3.28 13.98
C ASN A 64 7.18 3.67 15.41
N THR A 65 8.19 3.73 16.26
CA THR A 65 8.24 4.56 17.46
C THR A 65 9.45 5.49 17.43
N LEU A 66 9.31 6.72 17.96
CA LEU A 66 10.39 7.72 18.13
C LEU A 66 11.57 7.25 18.98
N GLU A 67 11.53 6.03 19.51
CA GLU A 67 12.54 5.45 20.40
C GLU A 67 13.22 4.20 19.80
N GLY A 68 13.54 4.21 18.52
CA GLY A 68 14.56 3.30 17.96
C GLY A 68 14.10 1.93 17.56
N GLY A 69 13.02 1.80 16.87
CA GLY A 69 12.69 0.51 16.27
C GLY A 69 11.36 0.49 15.52
N ASP A 70 11.49 0.40 14.32
CA ASP A 70 10.54 0.09 13.30
C ASP A 70 9.87 -1.26 13.51
N VAL A 71 8.80 -1.37 14.24
CA VAL A 71 8.05 -2.61 14.42
C VAL A 71 6.57 -2.33 14.34
N TRP A 72 5.86 -3.20 13.64
CA TRP A 72 4.44 -3.32 13.83
C TRP A 72 4.15 -3.59 15.31
N GLU A 73 3.11 -2.98 15.82
CA GLU A 73 2.66 -3.19 17.19
C GLU A 73 1.52 -4.22 17.21
N ASN A 74 1.37 -4.92 18.33
CA ASN A 74 0.22 -5.80 18.50
C ASN A 74 -1.08 -5.02 18.37
N GLY A 75 -1.94 -5.44 17.44
CA GLY A 75 -3.22 -4.81 17.16
C GLY A 75 -3.19 -3.77 16.05
N ASP A 76 -2.04 -3.53 15.40
CA ASP A 76 -2.03 -2.79 14.14
C ASP A 76 -2.89 -3.50 13.10
N GLU A 77 -3.59 -2.71 12.29
CA GLU A 77 -4.53 -3.25 11.31
C GLU A 77 -4.17 -2.79 9.89
N LEU A 78 -4.21 -3.75 8.96
CA LEU A 78 -4.12 -3.51 7.52
C LEU A 78 -5.46 -3.79 6.85
N TYR A 79 -5.77 -3.01 5.85
CA TYR A 79 -6.83 -3.32 4.91
C TYR A 79 -6.30 -4.27 3.84
N PHE A 80 -7.02 -5.32 3.54
CA PHE A 80 -6.74 -6.26 2.46
C PHE A 80 -7.95 -6.39 1.55
N CYS A 81 -7.74 -6.22 0.26
CA CYS A 81 -8.78 -6.37 -0.75
C CYS A 81 -8.35 -7.40 -1.80
N ARG A 82 -9.24 -8.36 -2.07
CA ARG A 82 -9.13 -9.30 -3.19
C ARG A 82 -10.15 -8.92 -4.26
N VAL A 83 -9.68 -8.74 -5.48
CA VAL A 83 -10.52 -8.51 -6.67
C VAL A 83 -10.32 -9.65 -7.64
N SER A 84 -11.39 -10.39 -7.96
CA SER A 84 -11.36 -11.47 -8.94
C SER A 84 -11.39 -10.94 -10.37
N LYS A 85 -11.19 -11.83 -11.35
CA LYS A 85 -11.26 -11.52 -12.79
C LYS A 85 -12.59 -10.89 -13.22
N ASP A 86 -13.67 -11.21 -12.53
CA ASP A 86 -15.03 -10.69 -12.80
C ASP A 86 -15.33 -9.41 -12.00
N ASN A 87 -14.30 -8.75 -11.44
CA ASN A 87 -14.40 -7.58 -10.56
C ASN A 87 -15.28 -7.81 -9.32
N GLN A 88 -15.30 -9.03 -8.79
CA GLN A 88 -15.91 -9.30 -7.50
C GLN A 88 -14.91 -8.96 -6.40
N TRP A 89 -15.34 -8.17 -5.44
CA TRP A 89 -14.54 -7.63 -4.36
C TRP A 89 -14.80 -8.38 -3.08
N ALA A 90 -13.73 -8.70 -2.35
CA ALA A 90 -13.81 -9.19 -0.99
C ALA A 90 -12.79 -8.42 -0.14
N GLU A 91 -13.25 -7.88 0.96
CA GLU A 91 -12.48 -7.02 1.85
C GLU A 91 -12.27 -7.72 3.19
N TYR A 92 -11.09 -7.53 3.78
CA TYR A 92 -10.68 -8.13 5.04
C TYR A 92 -9.87 -7.14 5.85
N SER A 93 -9.91 -7.28 7.17
CA SER A 93 -8.96 -6.66 8.08
C SER A 93 -7.91 -7.69 8.50
N LEU A 94 -6.63 -7.31 8.43
CA LEU A 94 -5.52 -8.11 8.91
C LEU A 94 -4.99 -7.49 10.19
N THR A 95 -5.01 -8.21 11.31
CA THR A 95 -4.49 -7.72 12.60
C THR A 95 -3.11 -8.28 12.88
N ALA A 96 -2.18 -7.41 13.27
CA ALA A 96 -0.81 -7.77 13.62
C ALA A 96 -0.74 -8.47 14.99
N THR A 97 0.05 -9.54 15.04
CA THR A 97 0.56 -10.14 16.28
C THR A 97 2.08 -10.17 16.17
N VAL A 98 2.75 -9.48 17.09
CA VAL A 98 4.21 -9.39 17.13
C VAL A 98 4.76 -10.24 18.26
N ALA A 99 5.62 -11.19 17.93
CA ALA A 99 6.32 -12.06 18.88
C ALA A 99 7.75 -12.34 18.38
N ASP A 100 8.73 -12.23 19.26
CA ASP A 100 10.15 -12.50 18.95
C ASP A 100 10.64 -11.75 17.68
N GLU A 101 10.26 -10.47 17.53
CA GLU A 101 10.56 -9.62 16.36
C GLU A 101 9.93 -10.09 15.03
N VAL A 102 9.01 -11.05 15.07
CA VAL A 102 8.27 -11.55 13.92
C VAL A 102 6.82 -11.05 13.99
N THR A 103 6.37 -10.42 12.92
CA THR A 103 4.97 -10.00 12.77
C THR A 103 4.21 -11.08 12.01
N THR A 104 3.10 -11.52 12.59
CA THR A 104 2.13 -12.42 11.95
C THR A 104 0.82 -11.68 11.74
N TRP A 105 0.27 -11.78 10.54
CA TRP A 105 -0.99 -11.15 10.18
C TRP A 105 -2.14 -12.15 10.27
N THR A 106 -3.14 -11.84 11.07
CA THR A 106 -4.33 -12.66 11.24
C THR A 106 -5.52 -11.96 10.57
N PRO A 107 -6.11 -12.53 9.51
CA PRO A 107 -7.30 -11.98 8.90
C PRO A 107 -8.54 -12.20 9.79
N ASP A 108 -9.49 -11.27 9.72
CA ASP A 108 -10.80 -11.36 10.40
C ASP A 108 -11.64 -12.54 9.90
N ASN A 109 -11.43 -12.94 8.62
CA ASN A 109 -11.99 -14.13 8.01
C ASN A 109 -10.92 -14.84 7.19
N LYS A 110 -11.09 -16.15 6.96
CA LYS A 110 -10.16 -16.92 6.13
C LYS A 110 -10.03 -16.37 4.72
N LEU A 111 -8.80 -16.20 4.28
CA LEU A 111 -8.49 -15.74 2.94
C LEU A 111 -8.41 -16.92 1.98
N PHE A 112 -9.33 -16.99 1.03
CA PHE A 112 -9.35 -18.01 -0.01
C PHE A 112 -9.41 -17.41 -1.40
N TRP A 113 -8.89 -18.14 -2.37
CA TRP A 113 -9.14 -17.84 -3.78
C TRP A 113 -10.61 -18.17 -4.10
N ASP A 114 -11.26 -17.36 -4.93
CA ASP A 114 -12.67 -17.58 -5.33
C ASP A 114 -12.83 -18.22 -6.71
N ASP A 115 -11.83 -18.12 -7.58
CA ASP A 115 -11.79 -18.78 -8.89
C ASP A 115 -10.34 -19.03 -9.35
N ASN A 116 -10.18 -19.64 -10.54
CA ASN A 116 -8.87 -19.95 -11.16
C ASN A 116 -8.30 -18.82 -12.03
N GLY A 117 -9.02 -17.70 -12.14
CA GLY A 117 -8.62 -16.58 -12.98
C GLY A 117 -7.53 -15.72 -12.36
N GLU A 118 -7.19 -14.66 -13.07
CA GLU A 118 -6.31 -13.63 -12.53
C GLU A 118 -7.00 -12.85 -11.41
N HIS A 119 -6.32 -12.68 -10.31
CA HIS A 119 -6.73 -11.89 -9.17
C HIS A 119 -5.81 -10.70 -8.99
N LYS A 120 -6.35 -9.64 -8.43
CA LYS A 120 -5.61 -8.51 -7.89
C LYS A 120 -5.81 -8.48 -6.37
N LEU A 121 -4.71 -8.45 -5.64
CA LEU A 121 -4.68 -8.35 -4.19
C LEU A 121 -4.04 -7.03 -3.82
N VAL A 122 -4.70 -6.26 -2.96
CA VAL A 122 -4.23 -4.96 -2.49
C VAL A 122 -4.13 -5.00 -0.97
N VAL A 123 -3.03 -4.49 -0.45
CA VAL A 123 -2.82 -4.25 0.98
C VAL A 123 -2.60 -2.77 1.19
N SER A 124 -3.22 -2.17 2.19
CA SER A 124 -2.99 -0.78 2.56
C SER A 124 -3.03 -0.54 4.07
N TYR A 125 -2.32 0.47 4.52
CA TYR A 125 -2.27 0.98 5.88
C TYR A 125 -2.53 2.49 5.87
N PRO A 126 -3.18 3.03 6.88
CA PRO A 126 -3.98 2.34 7.88
C PRO A 126 -5.34 1.91 7.32
N VAL A 127 -6.09 1.13 8.09
CA VAL A 127 -7.49 0.82 7.78
C VAL A 127 -8.34 2.08 7.92
N THR A 128 -8.91 2.54 6.82
CA THR A 128 -9.68 3.81 6.80
C THR A 128 -11.17 3.65 6.66
N GLY A 129 -11.64 2.44 6.35
CA GLY A 129 -13.06 2.19 6.06
C GLY A 129 -13.55 2.81 4.75
N TYR A 130 -12.65 3.40 3.96
CA TYR A 130 -12.91 3.94 2.62
C TYR A 130 -12.21 3.11 1.56
N VAL A 131 -12.63 3.32 0.32
CA VAL A 131 -12.06 2.65 -0.85
C VAL A 131 -10.54 2.83 -0.90
N TRP A 132 -9.83 1.74 -1.16
CA TRP A 132 -8.38 1.63 -1.23
C TRP A 132 -7.70 2.54 -2.29
N ASP A 133 -8.49 3.22 -3.13
CA ASP A 133 -8.01 4.15 -4.16
C ASP A 133 -8.07 5.63 -3.74
N THR A 134 -8.52 5.94 -2.51
CA THR A 134 -8.61 7.30 -2.00
C THR A 134 -8.07 7.36 -0.58
N TRP A 135 -7.19 8.33 -0.34
CA TRP A 135 -6.62 8.62 0.96
C TRP A 135 -6.92 10.05 1.39
N TYR A 136 -7.40 10.23 2.62
CA TYR A 136 -7.62 11.55 3.24
C TYR A 136 -6.48 11.87 4.19
N VAL A 137 -5.85 13.03 4.00
CA VAL A 137 -4.80 13.53 4.90
C VAL A 137 -5.43 13.95 6.22
N PRO A 138 -5.09 13.34 7.36
CA PRO A 138 -5.64 13.77 8.65
C PRO A 138 -5.15 15.18 9.04
N GLU A 139 -6.06 16.12 9.25
CA GLU A 139 -5.71 17.48 9.69
C GLU A 139 -5.07 17.53 11.07
N ASP A 140 -5.51 16.69 12.00
CA ASP A 140 -4.98 16.65 13.36
C ASP A 140 -4.03 15.47 13.55
N GLN A 141 -2.74 15.75 13.42
CA GLN A 141 -1.65 14.81 13.69
C GLN A 141 -0.88 15.18 14.97
N SER A 142 -1.48 15.95 15.88
CA SER A 142 -0.82 16.48 17.10
C SER A 142 -0.46 15.42 18.14
N THR A 143 -0.90 14.18 17.96
CA THR A 143 -0.54 13.04 18.80
C THR A 143 0.17 11.96 17.99
N LEU A 144 1.06 11.19 18.63
CA LEU A 144 1.78 10.10 17.95
C LEU A 144 0.85 9.08 17.28
N PRO A 145 -0.26 8.61 17.89
CA PRO A 145 -1.21 7.74 17.21
C PRO A 145 -1.85 8.36 15.95
N ASN A 146 -2.12 9.67 15.98
CA ASN A 146 -2.70 10.36 14.84
C ASN A 146 -1.66 10.52 13.71
N LEU A 147 -0.42 10.87 14.07
CA LEU A 147 0.69 10.95 13.13
C LEU A 147 0.93 9.59 12.43
N LYS A 148 0.97 8.49 13.21
CA LYS A 148 1.09 7.14 12.64
C LYS A 148 -0.02 6.83 11.63
N LYS A 149 -1.26 7.21 11.92
CA LYS A 149 -2.40 7.00 11.02
C LYS A 149 -2.38 7.88 9.77
N ALA A 150 -1.54 8.89 9.73
CA ALA A 150 -1.37 9.74 8.54
C ALA A 150 -0.43 9.11 7.49
N ASP A 151 0.36 8.13 7.88
CA ASP A 151 1.32 7.45 7.02
C ASP A 151 0.62 6.42 6.13
N HIS A 152 0.12 6.87 4.99
CA HIS A 152 -0.51 5.95 4.04
C HIS A 152 0.53 5.13 3.29
N MET A 153 0.36 3.82 3.35
CA MET A 153 1.18 2.85 2.64
C MET A 153 0.31 1.87 1.87
N ASN A 154 0.74 1.42 0.71
CA ASN A 154 0.06 0.38 -0.03
C ASN A 154 1.00 -0.50 -0.85
N ALA A 155 0.51 -1.68 -1.22
CA ALA A 155 1.14 -2.59 -2.16
C ALA A 155 0.09 -3.41 -2.91
N MET A 156 0.44 -3.89 -4.10
CA MET A 156 -0.43 -4.72 -4.92
C MET A 156 0.32 -5.91 -5.49
N TRP A 157 -0.39 -7.02 -5.58
CA TRP A 157 0.01 -8.21 -6.32
C TRP A 157 -1.05 -8.56 -7.37
N LYS A 158 -0.62 -9.06 -8.53
CA LYS A 158 -1.48 -9.60 -9.59
C LYS A 158 -1.00 -10.97 -10.04
N GLY A 159 -1.91 -11.91 -10.19
CA GLY A 159 -1.58 -13.24 -10.69
C GLY A 159 -2.75 -14.21 -10.55
N THR A 160 -2.49 -15.45 -10.92
CA THR A 160 -3.42 -16.57 -10.73
C THR A 160 -3.20 -17.22 -9.36
N PRO A 161 -4.21 -17.96 -8.85
CA PRO A 161 -4.09 -18.68 -7.58
C PRO A 161 -2.80 -19.49 -7.44
N THR A 162 -2.17 -19.39 -6.28
CA THR A 162 -0.93 -20.09 -5.94
C THR A 162 -0.95 -20.58 -4.50
N THR A 163 -0.21 -21.66 -4.22
CA THR A 163 0.08 -22.14 -2.86
C THR A 163 1.32 -21.48 -2.26
N GLU A 164 2.08 -20.73 -3.06
CA GLU A 164 3.27 -20.02 -2.61
C GLU A 164 2.87 -18.80 -1.76
N THR A 165 3.76 -18.39 -0.87
CA THR A 165 3.56 -17.16 -0.10
C THR A 165 3.71 -15.95 -0.99
N ILE A 166 2.70 -15.08 -0.98
CA ILE A 166 2.70 -13.80 -1.69
C ILE A 166 3.36 -12.76 -0.80
N ASN A 167 4.41 -12.14 -1.33
CA ASN A 167 5.13 -11.09 -0.63
C ASN A 167 4.62 -9.72 -1.06
N PHE A 168 4.19 -8.92 -0.08
CA PHE A 168 3.85 -7.51 -0.25
C PHE A 168 4.95 -6.65 0.37
N ASN A 169 5.46 -5.72 -0.41
CA ASN A 169 6.33 -4.66 0.09
C ASN A 169 5.55 -3.35 0.06
N LEU A 170 5.08 -2.90 1.23
CA LEU A 170 4.35 -1.65 1.36
C LEU A 170 5.28 -0.48 1.08
N LYS A 171 4.78 0.48 0.30
CA LYS A 171 5.48 1.72 -0.01
C LYS A 171 4.76 2.88 0.65
N HIS A 172 5.53 3.78 1.27
CA HIS A 172 5.02 5.06 1.74
C HIS A 172 4.54 5.91 0.57
N ARG A 173 3.37 6.51 0.68
CA ARG A 173 2.74 7.33 -0.36
C ARG A 173 2.66 8.80 -0.01
N MET A 174 3.10 9.13 1.17
CA MET A 174 3.03 10.49 1.71
C MET A 174 4.43 11.12 1.76
N LEU A 175 4.47 12.43 2.02
CA LEU A 175 5.66 13.18 2.38
C LEU A 175 5.73 13.32 3.90
N MET A 176 6.86 12.95 4.50
CA MET A 176 7.12 13.28 5.89
C MET A 176 7.94 14.58 5.99
N VAL A 177 7.49 15.46 6.84
CA VAL A 177 8.15 16.74 7.15
C VAL A 177 8.48 16.78 8.63
N THR A 178 9.76 16.80 8.98
CA THR A 178 10.22 17.06 10.34
C THR A 178 10.85 18.44 10.38
N VAL A 179 10.48 19.21 11.40
CA VAL A 179 11.01 20.55 11.61
C VAL A 179 11.75 20.60 12.93
N THR A 180 13.05 20.90 12.91
CA THR A 180 13.81 21.27 14.08
C THR A 180 13.70 22.78 14.26
N TYR A 181 13.37 23.27 15.45
CA TYR A 181 13.20 24.69 15.63
C TYR A 181 13.94 25.27 16.84
N THR A 182 14.38 26.49 16.67
CA THR A 182 15.03 27.31 17.70
C THR A 182 14.33 28.65 17.81
N PHE A 183 14.40 29.27 18.99
CA PHE A 183 13.90 30.63 19.18
C PHE A 183 14.99 31.67 18.99
N ALA A 184 14.65 32.79 18.41
CA ALA A 184 15.50 33.97 18.42
C ALA A 184 15.64 34.50 19.88
N SER A 185 16.69 35.26 20.13
CA SER A 185 17.09 35.68 21.46
C SER A 185 16.07 36.58 22.20
N GLU A 186 15.14 37.14 21.46
CA GLU A 186 14.03 37.97 22.00
C GLU A 186 12.85 37.13 22.55
N PHE A 187 12.85 35.80 22.32
CA PHE A 187 11.82 34.90 22.85
C PHE A 187 12.29 34.14 24.09
N GLU A 188 11.34 33.84 24.97
CA GLU A 188 11.55 32.83 25.99
C GLU A 188 11.75 31.45 25.31
N PRO A 189 12.80 30.70 25.66
CA PRO A 189 13.03 29.38 25.10
C PRO A 189 11.94 28.34 25.37
N THR A 190 11.04 28.66 26.31
CA THR A 190 9.92 27.82 26.75
C THR A 190 8.58 28.24 26.16
N ALA A 191 8.55 29.22 25.25
CA ALA A 191 7.31 29.59 24.59
C ALA A 191 6.65 28.36 23.92
N ASP A 192 5.38 28.15 24.23
CA ASP A 192 4.61 27.09 23.60
C ASP A 192 4.17 27.53 22.23
N ILE A 193 4.30 26.60 21.25
CA ILE A 193 3.90 26.83 19.87
C ILE A 193 2.87 25.80 19.45
N THR A 194 1.98 26.21 18.53
CA THR A 194 1.13 25.30 17.77
C THR A 194 1.63 25.27 16.33
N PRO A 195 2.39 24.21 15.95
CA PRO A 195 2.95 24.11 14.61
C PRO A 195 1.97 23.44 13.66
N GLU A 196 1.97 23.91 12.40
CA GLU A 196 1.18 23.32 11.32
C GLU A 196 2.03 23.30 10.04
N VAL A 197 1.82 22.27 9.23
CA VAL A 197 2.43 22.11 7.91
C VAL A 197 1.33 22.12 6.86
N TYR A 198 1.57 22.84 5.78
CA TYR A 198 0.62 22.96 4.68
C TYR A 198 0.60 21.68 3.84
N SER A 199 -0.58 21.22 3.48
CA SER A 199 -0.81 20.17 2.50
C SER A 199 -1.64 20.74 1.36
N ASN A 200 -1.14 20.63 0.15
CA ASN A 200 -1.74 21.19 -1.06
C ASN A 200 -3.05 20.51 -1.44
N THR A 201 -3.34 19.35 -0.84
CA THR A 201 -4.61 18.66 -1.00
C THR A 201 -5.02 17.97 0.29
N GLU A 202 -6.32 17.93 0.54
CA GLU A 202 -6.95 17.16 1.60
C GLU A 202 -6.95 15.66 1.31
N TYR A 203 -6.98 15.25 0.03
CA TYR A 203 -7.06 13.85 -0.35
C TYR A 203 -6.26 13.52 -1.61
N ILE A 204 -5.85 12.27 -1.71
CA ILE A 204 -5.07 11.72 -2.82
C ILE A 204 -5.82 10.55 -3.43
N PHE A 205 -5.88 10.51 -4.76
CA PHE A 205 -6.41 9.37 -5.50
C PHE A 205 -5.29 8.48 -6.05
N PHE A 206 -5.53 7.18 -6.03
CA PHE A 206 -4.63 6.19 -6.61
C PHE A 206 -5.29 5.47 -7.79
N ASP A 207 -4.52 5.13 -8.81
CA ASP A 207 -4.99 4.30 -9.89
C ASP A 207 -5.23 2.86 -9.38
N VAL A 208 -6.45 2.37 -9.60
CA VAL A 208 -6.88 1.04 -9.14
C VAL A 208 -6.10 -0.13 -9.75
N ASN A 209 -5.28 0.10 -10.75
CA ASN A 209 -4.52 -0.94 -11.43
C ASN A 209 -3.02 -0.89 -11.18
N THR A 210 -2.49 0.27 -10.79
CA THR A 210 -1.06 0.49 -10.60
C THR A 210 -0.71 0.93 -9.19
N LEU A 211 -1.68 1.46 -8.42
CA LEU A 211 -1.51 2.18 -7.15
C LEU A 211 -0.64 3.45 -7.27
N GLU A 212 -0.44 3.94 -8.47
CA GLU A 212 0.20 5.24 -8.67
C GLU A 212 -0.80 6.36 -8.39
N ARG A 213 -0.31 7.48 -7.89
CA ARG A 213 -1.12 8.69 -7.69
C ARG A 213 -1.72 9.14 -9.02
N ARG A 214 -3.00 9.51 -9.00
CA ARG A 214 -3.69 10.11 -10.14
C ARG A 214 -3.85 11.60 -9.91
N ASP A 215 -3.43 12.39 -10.87
CA ASP A 215 -3.77 13.80 -10.95
C ASP A 215 -5.20 13.93 -11.49
N VAL A 216 -6.14 14.22 -10.62
CA VAL A 216 -7.56 14.46 -11.01
C VAL A 216 -7.84 15.95 -10.92
N ALA A 217 -7.61 16.63 -12.02
CA ALA A 217 -7.70 18.11 -12.14
C ALA A 217 -9.08 18.73 -11.81
N TRP A 218 -10.07 17.95 -11.44
CA TRP A 218 -11.44 18.43 -11.14
C TRP A 218 -11.95 17.98 -9.76
N GLU A 219 -11.13 17.24 -9.02
CA GLU A 219 -11.42 16.72 -7.68
C GLU A 219 -10.31 17.09 -6.69
N GLU A 220 -9.58 18.18 -6.96
CA GLU A 220 -8.64 18.71 -5.97
C GLU A 220 -9.44 19.08 -4.73
N GLY A 221 -9.17 18.40 -3.62
CA GLY A 221 -9.65 18.79 -2.30
C GLY A 221 -9.11 20.16 -1.93
N ASP A 222 -9.75 20.81 -0.98
CA ASP A 222 -9.23 22.06 -0.45
C ASP A 222 -7.84 21.83 0.14
N ASP A 223 -6.98 22.83 0.04
CA ASP A 223 -5.73 22.91 0.77
C ASP A 223 -5.98 22.97 2.27
N ILE A 224 -5.16 22.27 3.04
CA ILE A 224 -5.32 22.17 4.50
C ILE A 224 -4.04 22.51 5.27
N TRP A 225 -4.21 22.95 6.48
CA TRP A 225 -3.13 23.10 7.45
C TRP A 225 -3.18 21.95 8.47
N VAL A 226 -2.16 21.10 8.42
CA VAL A 226 -2.05 19.91 9.25
C VAL A 226 -1.37 20.27 10.57
N LYS A 227 -2.04 20.04 11.68
CA LYS A 227 -1.46 20.19 13.04
C LYS A 227 -0.41 19.12 13.29
N ALA A 228 0.83 19.55 13.47
CA ALA A 228 1.97 18.66 13.59
C ALA A 228 2.15 18.09 14.99
N TYR A 229 2.74 16.90 15.08
CA TYR A 229 3.14 16.27 16.33
C TYR A 229 4.41 16.91 16.88
N LYS A 230 4.33 17.46 18.10
CA LYS A 230 5.51 18.01 18.80
C LYS A 230 6.25 16.93 19.58
N HIS A 231 7.57 16.93 19.45
CA HIS A 231 8.42 16.04 20.22
C HIS A 231 9.78 16.68 20.52
N GLU A 232 10.53 16.08 21.41
CA GLU A 232 11.84 16.57 21.83
C GLU A 232 12.86 15.44 21.61
N GLU A 233 14.03 15.80 21.09
CA GLU A 233 15.18 14.93 21.09
C GLU A 233 15.94 15.11 22.40
N VAL A 234 16.28 14.01 23.05
CA VAL A 234 17.03 14.00 24.31
C VAL A 234 18.34 13.27 24.16
N ASP A 235 19.37 13.73 24.84
CA ASP A 235 20.66 13.04 24.91
C ASP A 235 20.59 11.82 25.86
N ALA A 236 21.70 11.08 25.96
CA ALA A 236 21.82 9.90 26.83
C ALA A 236 21.62 10.23 28.33
N GLU A 237 21.82 11.47 28.72
CA GLU A 237 21.65 12.01 30.07
C GLU A 237 20.21 12.52 30.32
N GLY A 238 19.36 12.53 29.27
CA GLY A 238 17.95 12.97 29.36
C GLY A 238 17.76 14.49 29.21
N ASN A 239 18.78 15.23 28.73
CA ASN A 239 18.63 16.65 28.44
C ASN A 239 18.02 16.86 27.06
N VAL A 240 17.10 17.80 26.90
CA VAL A 240 16.56 18.19 25.61
C VAL A 240 17.65 18.84 24.76
N VAL A 241 18.02 18.21 23.65
CA VAL A 241 19.03 18.70 22.71
C VAL A 241 18.41 19.35 21.48
N ALA A 242 17.21 18.94 21.08
CA ALA A 242 16.44 19.58 20.01
C ALA A 242 14.96 19.57 20.30
N LYS A 243 14.24 20.60 19.82
CA LYS A 243 12.78 20.65 19.78
C LYS A 243 12.35 20.45 18.35
N LYS A 244 11.43 19.52 18.16
CA LYS A 244 10.98 19.11 16.83
C LYS A 244 9.45 19.07 16.75
N PHE A 245 8.95 19.12 15.54
CA PHE A 245 7.59 18.69 15.22
C PHE A 245 7.59 17.98 13.87
N THR A 246 6.67 17.04 13.70
CA THR A 246 6.58 16.23 12.49
C THR A 246 5.13 16.18 12.00
N ALA A 247 4.94 16.26 10.69
CA ALA A 247 3.68 16.06 10.02
C ALA A 247 3.87 15.20 8.76
N ILE A 248 2.83 14.52 8.35
CA ILE A 248 2.75 13.75 7.12
C ILE A 248 1.71 14.43 6.23
N VAL A 249 2.13 14.87 5.04
CA VAL A 249 1.33 15.67 4.12
C VAL A 249 1.40 15.12 2.70
N SER A 250 0.61 15.68 1.79
CA SER A 250 0.66 15.30 0.38
C SER A 250 2.01 15.63 -0.24
N PRO A 251 2.63 14.71 -1.01
CA PRO A 251 3.83 14.99 -1.78
C PRO A 251 3.45 15.80 -3.03
N ASP A 252 3.82 17.07 -3.08
CA ASP A 252 3.47 18.02 -4.14
C ASP A 252 4.62 18.93 -4.54
N ALA A 253 4.40 19.76 -5.58
CA ALA A 253 5.29 20.82 -6.00
C ALA A 253 4.90 22.13 -5.33
N TYR A 254 5.90 22.86 -4.82
CA TYR A 254 5.76 24.18 -4.21
C TYR A 254 6.69 25.15 -4.90
N ALA A 255 6.18 26.37 -5.18
CA ALA A 255 6.99 27.43 -5.75
C ALA A 255 7.67 28.27 -4.67
N ALA A 256 8.74 28.97 -5.04
CA ALA A 256 9.35 29.97 -4.18
C ALA A 256 8.30 31.03 -3.78
N GLY A 257 8.15 31.25 -2.49
CA GLY A 257 7.18 32.19 -1.93
C GLY A 257 5.87 31.54 -1.42
N ASP A 258 5.63 30.27 -1.72
CA ASP A 258 4.47 29.54 -1.18
C ASP A 258 4.63 29.34 0.32
N GLU A 259 3.52 29.48 1.05
CA GLU A 259 3.45 29.24 2.49
C GLU A 259 3.48 27.72 2.75
N PHE A 260 4.38 27.28 3.64
CA PHE A 260 4.54 25.82 3.87
C PHE A 260 4.51 25.43 5.35
N ILE A 261 5.07 26.24 6.23
CA ILE A 261 5.08 25.98 7.66
C ILE A 261 4.52 27.21 8.37
N ARG A 262 3.61 27.03 9.32
CA ARG A 262 3.16 28.09 10.20
C ARG A 262 3.25 27.67 11.67
N VAL A 263 3.45 28.67 12.51
CA VAL A 263 3.53 28.51 13.95
C VAL A 263 2.65 29.55 14.63
N THR A 264 1.76 29.12 15.50
CA THR A 264 0.97 30.01 16.34
C THR A 264 1.58 30.10 17.73
N ILE A 265 1.80 31.35 18.21
CA ILE A 265 2.32 31.65 19.54
C ILE A 265 1.34 32.64 20.22
N GLY A 266 0.54 32.16 21.18
CA GLY A 266 -0.59 32.94 21.69
C GLY A 266 -1.59 33.26 20.57
N ASP A 267 -1.79 34.56 20.28
CA ASP A 267 -2.70 35.04 19.23
C ASP A 267 -1.97 35.35 17.92
N GLN A 268 -0.65 35.19 17.87
CA GLN A 268 0.17 35.52 16.72
C GLN A 268 0.41 34.29 15.83
N VAL A 269 0.13 34.43 14.54
CA VAL A 269 0.44 33.42 13.52
C VAL A 269 1.63 33.91 12.71
N LEU A 270 2.69 33.12 12.64
CA LEU A 270 3.88 33.35 11.81
C LEU A 270 3.94 32.26 10.76
N THR A 271 4.21 32.64 9.51
CA THR A 271 4.32 31.70 8.38
C THR A 271 5.70 31.76 7.74
N ALA A 272 6.30 30.60 7.51
CA ALA A 272 7.51 30.43 6.71
C ALA A 272 7.14 30.06 5.29
N LYS A 273 7.88 30.65 4.34
CA LYS A 273 7.69 30.45 2.90
C LYS A 273 8.83 29.69 2.30
N MET A 274 8.52 28.88 1.28
CA MET A 274 9.53 28.19 0.49
C MET A 274 10.48 29.22 -0.13
N GLN A 275 11.78 28.94 -0.08
CA GLN A 275 12.81 29.84 -0.60
C GLN A 275 13.12 29.62 -2.08
N GLU A 276 12.86 28.41 -2.57
CA GLU A 276 13.05 27.98 -3.95
C GLU A 276 11.94 27.02 -4.38
N ASP A 277 11.80 26.81 -5.68
CA ASP A 277 10.88 25.81 -6.21
C ASP A 277 11.37 24.42 -5.80
N ILE A 278 10.47 23.61 -5.24
CA ILE A 278 10.76 22.23 -4.82
C ILE A 278 9.62 21.30 -5.22
N THR A 279 9.95 20.09 -5.64
CA THR A 279 8.97 19.01 -5.83
C THR A 279 9.30 17.88 -4.88
N PHE A 280 8.38 17.59 -3.98
CA PHE A 280 8.51 16.47 -3.06
C PHE A 280 7.98 15.19 -3.71
N ALA A 281 8.71 14.10 -3.58
CA ALA A 281 8.30 12.78 -4.05
C ALA A 281 7.57 11.99 -2.96
N GLU A 282 6.80 10.98 -3.39
CA GLU A 282 6.18 10.00 -2.47
C GLU A 282 7.26 9.26 -1.69
N GLY A 283 6.98 8.95 -0.43
CA GLY A 283 7.87 8.17 0.44
C GLY A 283 9.16 8.87 0.81
N THR A 284 9.22 10.20 0.69
CA THR A 284 10.40 10.98 1.09
C THR A 284 10.21 11.66 2.44
N HIS A 285 11.34 11.87 3.13
CA HIS A 285 11.41 12.55 4.40
C HIS A 285 12.32 13.77 4.30
N TYR A 286 11.80 14.95 4.62
CA TYR A 286 12.55 16.20 4.64
C TYR A 286 12.62 16.79 6.04
N THR A 287 13.79 17.31 6.39
CA THR A 287 13.99 18.10 7.61
C THR A 287 14.20 19.56 7.25
N PHE A 288 13.49 20.42 8.00
CA PHE A 288 13.58 21.87 7.93
C PHE A 288 14.15 22.39 9.24
N ASP A 289 15.21 23.19 9.18
CA ASP A 289 15.69 23.93 10.30
C ASP A 289 15.01 25.31 10.33
N LEU A 290 14.30 25.60 11.43
CA LEU A 290 13.43 26.75 11.56
C LEU A 290 13.87 27.65 12.70
N LYS A 291 13.91 28.95 12.45
CA LYS A 291 14.10 29.96 13.46
C LYS A 291 12.83 30.76 13.70
N VAL A 292 12.36 30.72 14.95
CA VAL A 292 11.14 31.43 15.39
C VAL A 292 11.57 32.77 15.94
N GLY A 293 11.32 33.86 15.23
CA GLY A 293 11.53 35.23 15.64
C GLY A 293 10.23 35.89 16.10
N LYS A 294 10.33 37.15 16.61
CA LYS A 294 9.18 37.85 17.14
C LYS A 294 8.07 38.13 16.12
N ASP A 295 8.48 38.49 14.91
CA ASP A 295 7.57 38.90 13.84
C ASP A 295 7.84 38.13 12.52
N VAL A 296 8.70 37.09 12.56
CA VAL A 296 9.12 36.35 11.39
C VAL A 296 9.43 34.90 11.71
N LEU A 297 9.07 34.01 10.81
CA LEU A 297 9.45 32.62 10.80
C LEU A 297 10.40 32.40 9.61
N THR A 298 11.60 31.87 9.85
CA THR A 298 12.63 31.71 8.82
C THR A 298 13.03 30.25 8.70
N ILE A 299 12.98 29.72 7.48
CA ILE A 299 13.63 28.44 7.13
C ILE A 299 15.11 28.73 6.92
N GLU A 300 15.97 28.16 7.76
CA GLU A 300 17.42 28.34 7.70
C GLU A 300 18.06 27.28 6.78
N GLN A 301 17.52 26.05 6.80
CA GLN A 301 18.01 24.95 6.00
C GLN A 301 16.87 23.99 5.65
N VAL A 302 16.95 23.34 4.49
CA VAL A 302 16.11 22.21 4.06
C VAL A 302 17.05 21.08 3.68
N SER A 303 16.83 19.88 4.18
CA SER A 303 17.59 18.68 3.84
C SER A 303 16.69 17.49 3.65
N MET A 304 17.00 16.64 2.66
CA MET A 304 16.39 15.33 2.54
C MET A 304 17.14 14.36 3.45
N ASN A 305 16.42 13.64 4.28
CA ASN A 305 17.02 12.72 5.24
C ASN A 305 17.06 11.31 4.67
N ASP A 306 18.27 10.78 4.56
CA ASP A 306 18.49 9.39 4.15
C ASP A 306 18.44 8.40 5.33
N SER A 307 18.59 8.87 6.59
CA SER A 307 18.79 7.97 7.74
C SER A 307 18.10 8.36 9.05
N ASP A 308 17.58 9.58 9.19
CA ASP A 308 17.05 10.09 10.47
C ASP A 308 15.51 10.22 10.47
N SER A 309 14.83 9.34 9.75
CA SER A 309 13.37 9.27 9.86
C SER A 309 13.00 8.89 11.29
N PRO A 310 12.08 9.63 11.95
CA PRO A 310 11.51 9.16 13.22
C PRO A 310 10.76 7.84 13.04
N PHE A 311 10.57 7.36 11.81
CA PHE A 311 9.89 6.12 11.44
C PHE A 311 10.83 5.07 10.81
N GLY A 312 12.17 5.17 11.01
CA GLY A 312 13.16 4.21 10.55
C GLY A 312 13.50 4.29 9.06
N ASP A 313 14.25 3.31 8.57
CA ASP A 313 14.89 3.33 7.23
C ASP A 313 13.91 3.05 6.07
N GLY A 314 12.60 2.99 6.31
CA GLY A 314 11.58 2.72 5.29
C GLY A 314 11.25 3.92 4.39
N TRP A 315 11.68 5.12 4.77
CA TRP A 315 11.56 6.34 3.99
C TRP A 315 12.84 6.56 3.18
N ASN A 316 12.73 7.08 1.96
CA ASN A 316 13.85 7.31 1.04
C ASN A 316 14.49 6.04 0.44
N ASN A 317 13.70 5.09 -0.02
CA ASN A 317 14.22 3.96 -0.79
C ASN A 317 14.68 4.42 -2.18
N GLU A 318 15.99 4.62 -2.37
CA GLU A 318 16.60 4.99 -3.66
C GLU A 318 16.40 3.95 -4.78
N GLU A 319 16.02 2.73 -4.48
CA GLU A 319 15.85 1.66 -5.48
C GLU A 319 14.65 1.87 -6.42
N ASP A 320 13.73 2.76 -6.08
CA ASP A 320 12.53 3.05 -6.88
C ASP A 320 12.65 4.30 -7.78
N LEU A 321 13.81 5.00 -7.76
CA LEU A 321 14.07 6.19 -8.59
C LEU A 321 14.73 5.88 -9.94
N ASN A 322 14.84 4.59 -10.35
CA ASN A 322 15.42 4.17 -11.64
C ASN A 322 14.41 3.51 -12.55
#